data_ba6bb20a26f7c1ba5aaef691ce23ca92
#
_entry.id   ba6bb20a26f7c1ba5aaef691ce23ca92
#
_cell.length_a   1.000
_cell.length_b   1.000
_cell.length_c   1.000
_cell.angle_alpha   90.00
_cell.angle_beta   90.00
_cell.angle_gamma   90.00
#
_symmetry.space_group_name_H-M   'P 1'
#
loop_
_entity.id
_entity.type
_entity.pdbx_description
1 polymer ?
#
loop_
_entity_poly.entity_id
_entity_poly.type
_entity_poly.pdbx_seq_one_letter_code
_entity_poly.pdbx_strand_id
1 'polypeptide(L)'
;MKKPEREAKLMFPTFAQCQSYALTYPFVPLTLRGKWSSEIDPWQVLTALQPSMQDAVLLESGRVGRYTFLAYQPVATLRSQRGETIAVYPDGQVENVEADQPLDALRKLLARYRTPVVPDMPDFSGGAVGYLSYDMNRFFEPTLPEIATDDLQLPDLYVMIMQDLVVFDHQTREIVCLTHLSAKELSEETYRRAEERLAKRLNSLENLVVKTDAEDWEQLRKRPLVHETPAAVSFAKDQFEDAVRRVQEYIAQGDVFQVNLSVRQSKPMQVTAPDVYQVLRKLNPSPYMGYLSFPEFQLVSASPELLVKVKGGEVHTRPIAGTRPRGQTDEQDEALARELIDNEKERAEHVMLVDLERNDLGRVCRFGSVEVSEFMVVEKYSHVMHIVSHVKGELAQGKDAFDAVAATFPGGTITGAGQVL
;
A
#
# COMPACT_ATOMS: atom_id res chain seq x y z
N MET A 1 20.58 29.83 33.04
CA MET A 1 19.46 29.26 32.29
C MET A 1 19.45 27.76 32.51
N LYS A 2 18.49 27.20 33.26
CA LYS A 2 18.28 25.78 33.38
C LYS A 2 17.89 25.23 32.00
N LYS A 3 18.60 24.20 31.48
CA LYS A 3 18.13 23.41 30.34
C LYS A 3 16.73 22.89 30.69
N PRO A 4 15.75 22.97 29.78
CA PRO A 4 14.46 22.36 30.04
C PRO A 4 14.68 20.86 30.33
N GLU A 5 14.10 20.39 31.41
CA GLU A 5 14.05 18.95 31.72
C GLU A 5 13.45 18.26 30.51
N ARG A 6 14.21 17.34 29.89
CA ARG A 6 13.68 16.46 28.85
C ARG A 6 12.60 15.62 29.52
N GLU A 7 11.33 15.84 29.12
CA GLU A 7 10.27 14.89 29.47
C GLU A 7 10.77 13.48 29.15
N ALA A 8 10.68 12.59 30.12
CA ALA A 8 11.12 11.22 29.97
C ALA A 8 10.26 10.58 28.85
N LYS A 9 10.90 10.23 27.73
CA LYS A 9 10.26 9.49 26.65
C LYS A 9 9.94 8.09 27.18
N LEU A 10 8.66 7.83 27.46
CA LEU A 10 8.22 6.55 28.01
C LEU A 10 8.06 5.52 26.90
N MET A 11 8.67 4.37 27.09
CA MET A 11 8.44 3.21 26.23
C MET A 11 7.05 2.61 26.50
N PHE A 12 6.38 2.19 25.46
CA PHE A 12 5.05 1.60 25.55
C PHE A 12 4.95 0.37 24.63
N PRO A 13 4.35 -0.75 25.06
CA PRO A 13 3.85 -1.07 26.42
C PRO A 13 4.96 -1.15 27.47
N THR A 14 4.60 -1.03 28.75
CA THR A 14 5.53 -1.26 29.88
C THR A 14 5.98 -2.73 29.94
N PHE A 15 7.10 -3.01 30.62
CA PHE A 15 7.59 -4.38 30.76
C PHE A 15 6.53 -5.34 31.34
N ALA A 16 5.79 -4.92 32.36
CA ALA A 16 4.72 -5.73 32.96
C ALA A 16 3.57 -6.03 31.95
N GLN A 17 3.20 -5.05 31.11
CA GLN A 17 2.23 -5.27 30.04
C GLN A 17 2.78 -6.24 28.98
N CYS A 18 4.06 -6.12 28.62
CA CYS A 18 4.71 -7.04 27.71
C CYS A 18 4.68 -8.47 28.22
N GLN A 19 4.95 -8.69 29.51
CA GLN A 19 4.86 -10.01 30.12
C GLN A 19 3.45 -10.61 29.99
N SER A 20 2.42 -9.79 30.20
CA SER A 20 1.02 -10.22 30.02
C SER A 20 0.72 -10.61 28.58
N TYR A 21 1.15 -9.82 27.59
CA TYR A 21 0.95 -10.13 26.17
C TYR A 21 1.73 -11.37 25.72
N ALA A 22 2.93 -11.58 26.24
CA ALA A 22 3.80 -12.70 25.91
C ALA A 22 3.23 -14.07 26.29
N LEU A 23 2.23 -14.13 27.17
CA LEU A 23 1.50 -15.36 27.49
C LEU A 23 0.68 -15.91 26.31
N THR A 24 0.30 -15.04 25.36
CA THR A 24 -0.62 -15.39 24.26
C THR A 24 -0.01 -15.19 22.88
N TYR A 25 0.90 -14.22 22.74
CA TYR A 25 1.45 -13.81 21.46
C TYR A 25 2.94 -14.11 21.36
N PRO A 26 3.42 -14.61 20.20
CA PRO A 26 4.85 -14.90 20.01
C PRO A 26 5.72 -13.65 19.96
N PHE A 27 5.17 -12.49 19.63
CA PHE A 27 5.86 -11.22 19.59
C PHE A 27 5.03 -10.12 20.26
N VAL A 28 5.73 -9.15 20.87
CA VAL A 28 5.12 -7.97 21.50
C VAL A 28 5.72 -6.71 20.87
N PRO A 29 4.90 -5.81 20.31
CA PRO A 29 5.38 -4.56 19.74
C PRO A 29 5.74 -3.57 20.85
N LEU A 30 6.83 -2.83 20.65
CA LEU A 30 7.29 -1.75 21.52
C LEU A 30 7.43 -0.46 20.74
N THR A 31 7.03 0.65 21.31
CA THR A 31 7.17 1.98 20.70
C THR A 31 7.86 2.97 21.60
N LEU A 32 8.59 3.88 20.98
CA LEU A 32 9.09 5.10 21.60
C LEU A 32 8.72 6.28 20.70
N ARG A 33 8.12 7.32 21.28
CA ARG A 33 7.63 8.49 20.56
C ARG A 33 8.53 9.71 20.79
N GLY A 34 8.67 10.53 19.78
CA GLY A 34 9.37 11.81 19.84
C GLY A 34 8.75 12.85 18.93
N LYS A 35 9.21 14.09 19.06
CA LYS A 35 8.70 15.21 18.28
C LYS A 35 9.22 15.13 16.84
N TRP A 36 8.33 15.37 15.88
CA TRP A 36 8.67 15.48 14.47
C TRP A 36 8.83 16.95 14.07
N SER A 37 10.08 17.35 13.79
CA SER A 37 10.36 18.64 13.17
C SER A 37 9.85 18.69 11.73
N SER A 38 9.30 19.82 11.31
CA SER A 38 8.83 20.02 9.92
C SER A 38 9.96 19.95 8.88
N GLU A 39 11.19 20.05 9.31
CA GLU A 39 12.38 19.98 8.45
C GLU A 39 12.79 18.54 8.11
N ILE A 40 12.27 17.53 8.83
CA ILE A 40 12.59 16.12 8.61
C ILE A 40 11.63 15.54 7.59
N ASP A 41 12.13 15.15 6.42
CA ASP A 41 11.38 14.46 5.39
C ASP A 41 11.53 12.93 5.57
N PRO A 42 10.42 12.14 5.57
CA PRO A 42 10.48 10.68 5.67
C PRO A 42 11.37 10.01 4.62
N TRP A 43 11.43 10.54 3.40
CA TRP A 43 12.33 10.04 2.35
C TRP A 43 13.81 10.17 2.73
N GLN A 44 14.19 11.31 3.28
CA GLN A 44 15.56 11.54 3.71
C GLN A 44 15.92 10.67 4.92
N VAL A 45 14.95 10.40 5.78
CA VAL A 45 15.12 9.43 6.87
C VAL A 45 15.38 8.03 6.31
N LEU A 46 14.62 7.59 5.31
CA LEU A 46 14.84 6.28 4.69
C LEU A 46 16.25 6.19 4.09
N THR A 47 16.68 7.18 3.31
CA THR A 47 18.00 7.20 2.67
C THR A 47 19.14 7.24 3.69
N ALA A 48 18.94 7.89 4.83
CA ALA A 48 19.93 7.93 5.90
C ALA A 48 20.02 6.61 6.68
N LEU A 49 18.89 5.93 6.91
CA LEU A 49 18.83 4.67 7.67
C LEU A 49 19.21 3.47 6.81
N GLN A 50 18.88 3.49 5.53
CA GLN A 50 19.12 2.41 4.56
C GLN A 50 19.75 2.95 3.27
N PRO A 51 21.04 3.35 3.29
CA PRO A 51 21.70 3.95 2.12
C PRO A 51 21.74 3.05 0.87
N SER A 52 21.76 1.72 1.07
CA SER A 52 21.69 0.75 -0.04
C SER A 52 20.34 0.71 -0.71
N MET A 53 19.30 1.22 -0.04
CA MET A 53 17.90 1.15 -0.46
C MET A 53 17.39 -0.26 -0.76
N GLN A 54 18.10 -1.32 -0.37
CA GLN A 54 17.65 -2.70 -0.51
C GLN A 54 16.68 -3.08 0.60
N ASP A 55 15.67 -3.89 0.27
CA ASP A 55 14.65 -4.35 1.20
C ASP A 55 14.06 -3.20 2.03
N ALA A 56 13.77 -2.10 1.34
CA ALA A 56 13.29 -0.86 1.93
C ALA A 56 11.88 -0.54 1.45
N VAL A 57 11.08 -0.01 2.37
CA VAL A 57 9.68 0.36 2.12
C VAL A 57 9.44 1.77 2.65
N LEU A 58 8.80 2.59 1.83
CA LEU A 58 8.18 3.84 2.25
C LEU A 58 6.75 3.87 1.71
N LEU A 59 5.78 3.93 2.61
CA LEU A 59 4.37 4.10 2.29
C LEU A 59 3.91 5.46 2.80
N GLU A 60 3.41 6.30 1.89
CA GLU A 60 2.94 7.65 2.20
C GLU A 60 1.48 7.80 1.80
N SER A 61 0.72 8.48 2.62
CA SER A 61 -0.70 8.76 2.35
C SER A 61 -0.93 10.16 1.73
N GLY A 62 0.08 10.66 1.04
CA GLY A 62 0.03 11.97 0.42
C GLY A 62 -0.32 13.08 1.43
N ARG A 63 -1.27 13.97 1.04
CA ARG A 63 -1.71 15.10 1.89
C ARG A 63 -2.92 14.78 2.77
N VAL A 64 -3.54 13.61 2.60
CA VAL A 64 -4.85 13.30 3.20
C VAL A 64 -4.80 12.26 4.31
N GLY A 65 -3.76 11.44 4.39
CA GLY A 65 -3.68 10.40 5.39
C GLY A 65 -2.91 10.79 6.65
N ARG A 66 -3.11 10.00 7.69
CA ARG A 66 -2.52 10.26 9.00
C ARG A 66 -1.06 9.86 9.10
N TYR A 67 -0.65 8.76 8.44
CA TYR A 67 0.65 8.15 8.67
C TYR A 67 1.51 8.07 7.41
N THR A 68 2.82 8.18 7.62
CA THR A 68 3.84 7.69 6.71
C THR A 68 4.61 6.58 7.41
N PHE A 69 4.73 5.42 6.75
CA PHE A 69 5.41 4.24 7.27
C PHE A 69 6.71 4.00 6.52
N LEU A 70 7.77 3.78 7.28
CA LEU A 70 9.09 3.47 6.79
C LEU A 70 9.56 2.19 7.47
N ALA A 71 10.03 1.21 6.66
CA ALA A 71 10.57 -0.03 7.15
C ALA A 71 11.73 -0.51 6.26
N TYR A 72 12.66 -1.25 6.85
CA TYR A 72 13.81 -1.83 6.17
C TYR A 72 14.33 -3.02 6.97
N GLN A 73 15.19 -3.84 6.35
CA GLN A 73 15.75 -5.03 6.97
C GLN A 73 14.66 -5.99 7.47
N PRO A 74 13.93 -6.64 6.56
CA PRO A 74 12.89 -7.59 6.92
C PRO A 74 13.47 -8.78 7.71
N VAL A 75 12.70 -9.32 8.64
CA VAL A 75 13.06 -10.55 9.38
C VAL A 75 12.80 -11.82 8.58
N ALA A 76 12.02 -11.73 7.53
CA ALA A 76 11.83 -12.76 6.51
C ALA A 76 11.24 -12.10 5.26
N THR A 77 11.45 -12.72 4.10
CA THR A 77 10.72 -12.41 2.88
C THR A 77 9.96 -13.65 2.43
N LEU A 78 8.80 -13.48 1.82
CA LEU A 78 8.06 -14.56 1.17
C LEU A 78 7.90 -14.22 -0.30
N ARG A 79 8.29 -15.16 -1.14
CA ARG A 79 8.21 -15.04 -2.60
C ARG A 79 7.48 -16.27 -3.16
N SER A 80 6.49 -16.01 -4.01
CA SER A 80 5.82 -17.06 -4.78
C SER A 80 6.00 -16.81 -6.26
N GLN A 81 6.49 -17.81 -6.99
CA GLN A 81 6.73 -17.73 -8.42
C GLN A 81 6.65 -19.13 -9.03
N ARG A 82 5.93 -19.28 -10.14
CA ARG A 82 5.83 -20.54 -10.90
C ARG A 82 5.39 -21.72 -10.04
N GLY A 83 4.48 -21.48 -9.09
CA GLY A 83 3.95 -22.52 -8.20
C GLY A 83 4.84 -22.89 -7.02
N GLU A 84 6.03 -22.31 -6.90
CA GLU A 84 6.90 -22.47 -5.74
C GLU A 84 6.78 -21.26 -4.81
N THR A 85 6.64 -21.53 -3.50
CA THR A 85 6.56 -20.46 -2.50
C THR A 85 7.62 -20.68 -1.43
N ILE A 86 8.57 -19.78 -1.34
CA ILE A 86 9.71 -19.83 -0.43
C ILE A 86 9.74 -18.65 0.52
N ALA A 87 10.13 -18.91 1.76
CA ALA A 87 10.54 -17.89 2.72
C ALA A 87 12.08 -17.83 2.79
N VAL A 88 12.65 -16.63 2.80
CA VAL A 88 14.08 -16.39 2.93
C VAL A 88 14.33 -15.54 4.16
N TYR A 89 15.29 -15.95 4.97
CA TYR A 89 15.64 -15.31 6.23
C TYR A 89 16.97 -14.54 6.11
N PRO A 90 17.25 -13.56 7.00
CA PRO A 90 18.46 -12.73 6.92
C PRO A 90 19.78 -13.50 7.03
N ASP A 91 19.78 -14.68 7.63
CA ASP A 91 20.93 -15.58 7.73
C ASP A 91 21.18 -16.41 6.46
N GLY A 92 20.34 -16.23 5.44
CA GLY A 92 20.40 -16.96 4.18
C GLY A 92 19.63 -18.30 4.21
N GLN A 93 18.99 -18.67 5.32
CA GLN A 93 18.16 -19.86 5.36
C GLN A 93 16.98 -19.68 4.39
N VAL A 94 16.67 -20.75 3.64
CA VAL A 94 15.53 -20.82 2.73
C VAL A 94 14.60 -21.95 3.19
N GLU A 95 13.31 -21.64 3.28
CA GLU A 95 12.26 -22.57 3.68
C GLU A 95 11.20 -22.64 2.58
N ASN A 96 10.86 -23.82 2.13
CA ASN A 96 9.68 -24.03 1.28
C ASN A 96 8.42 -23.98 2.15
N VAL A 97 7.52 -23.03 1.87
CA VAL A 97 6.26 -22.87 2.61
C VAL A 97 5.16 -23.60 1.86
N GLU A 98 4.94 -24.86 2.21
CA GLU A 98 3.89 -25.66 1.60
C GLU A 98 2.50 -25.09 1.88
N ALA A 99 1.78 -24.74 0.81
CA ALA A 99 0.40 -24.28 0.85
C ALA A 99 -0.24 -24.46 -0.53
N ASP A 100 -1.56 -24.55 -0.57
CA ASP A 100 -2.31 -24.70 -1.82
C ASP A 100 -2.29 -23.42 -2.66
N GLN A 101 -2.18 -22.26 -2.00
CA GLN A 101 -2.16 -20.95 -2.64
C GLN A 101 -1.13 -20.01 -1.96
N PRO A 102 -0.57 -19.04 -2.69
CA PRO A 102 0.41 -18.09 -2.14
C PRO A 102 -0.10 -17.29 -0.92
N LEU A 103 -1.38 -16.91 -0.88
CA LEU A 103 -1.96 -16.23 0.28
C LEU A 103 -2.04 -17.13 1.51
N ASP A 104 -2.25 -18.43 1.36
CA ASP A 104 -2.25 -19.37 2.48
C ASP A 104 -0.84 -19.58 3.03
N ALA A 105 0.17 -19.58 2.16
CA ALA A 105 1.57 -19.55 2.59
C ALA A 105 1.88 -18.30 3.41
N LEU A 106 1.42 -17.13 2.96
CA LEU A 106 1.57 -15.86 3.69
C LEU A 106 0.84 -15.92 5.05
N ARG A 107 -0.39 -16.43 5.09
CA ARG A 107 -1.15 -16.63 6.34
C ARG A 107 -0.38 -17.53 7.32
N LYS A 108 0.19 -18.65 6.84
CA LYS A 108 1.00 -19.57 7.66
C LYS A 108 2.26 -18.89 8.19
N LEU A 109 2.96 -18.15 7.35
CA LEU A 109 4.18 -17.42 7.77
C LEU A 109 3.85 -16.34 8.79
N LEU A 110 2.84 -15.49 8.54
CA LEU A 110 2.44 -14.42 9.44
C LEU A 110 1.92 -14.91 10.80
N ALA A 111 1.34 -16.10 10.85
CA ALA A 111 0.91 -16.69 12.13
C ALA A 111 2.08 -16.85 13.12
N ARG A 112 3.32 -16.99 12.64
CA ARG A 112 4.53 -17.07 13.47
C ARG A 112 4.91 -15.73 14.09
N TYR A 113 4.46 -14.60 13.51
CA TYR A 113 4.78 -13.22 13.88
C TYR A 113 3.59 -12.47 14.50
N ARG A 114 2.58 -13.20 14.98
CA ARG A 114 1.37 -12.58 15.59
C ARG A 114 1.73 -11.71 16.78
N THR A 115 1.08 -10.56 16.85
CA THR A 115 1.22 -9.57 17.92
C THR A 115 -0.14 -9.21 18.51
N PRO A 116 -0.20 -8.73 19.76
CA PRO A 116 -1.43 -8.17 20.31
C PRO A 116 -1.81 -6.88 19.58
N VAL A 117 -3.11 -6.59 19.55
CA VAL A 117 -3.59 -5.24 19.26
C VAL A 117 -3.38 -4.39 20.50
N VAL A 118 -2.47 -3.43 20.42
CA VAL A 118 -2.13 -2.55 21.53
C VAL A 118 -2.77 -1.18 21.27
N PRO A 119 -3.53 -0.61 22.23
CA PRO A 119 -4.10 0.73 22.09
C PRO A 119 -3.03 1.78 21.73
N ASP A 120 -3.43 2.82 21.01
CA ASP A 120 -2.58 3.95 20.60
C ASP A 120 -1.37 3.60 19.72
N MET A 121 -1.29 2.37 19.21
CA MET A 121 -0.33 2.02 18.18
C MET A 121 -0.75 2.59 16.81
N PRO A 122 0.20 2.89 15.91
CA PRO A 122 -0.11 3.17 14.51
C PRO A 122 -0.92 2.03 13.86
N ASP A 123 -1.75 2.35 12.85
CA ASP A 123 -2.59 1.38 12.15
C ASP A 123 -1.79 0.20 11.58
N PHE A 124 -0.56 0.45 11.13
CA PHE A 124 0.41 -0.57 10.77
C PHE A 124 1.57 -0.54 11.76
N SER A 125 1.67 -1.58 12.57
CA SER A 125 2.68 -1.72 13.63
C SER A 125 3.67 -2.86 13.36
N GLY A 126 3.71 -3.38 12.14
CA GLY A 126 4.54 -4.51 11.71
C GLY A 126 3.71 -5.55 10.97
N GLY A 127 4.37 -6.51 10.33
CA GLY A 127 3.74 -7.53 9.51
C GLY A 127 4.25 -7.53 8.07
N ALA A 128 3.47 -8.00 7.12
CA ALA A 128 3.85 -8.13 5.73
C ALA A 128 3.60 -6.86 4.93
N VAL A 129 4.60 -6.43 4.17
CA VAL A 129 4.50 -5.36 3.17
C VAL A 129 5.10 -5.85 1.86
N GLY A 130 4.41 -5.62 0.76
CA GLY A 130 4.87 -6.05 -0.56
C GLY A 130 3.79 -5.88 -1.61
N TYR A 131 3.77 -6.75 -2.60
CA TYR A 131 2.79 -6.72 -3.66
C TYR A 131 2.24 -8.11 -4.00
N LEU A 132 1.05 -8.08 -4.57
CA LEU A 132 0.44 -9.18 -5.30
C LEU A 132 0.36 -8.74 -6.77
N SER A 133 0.89 -9.57 -7.69
CA SER A 133 0.77 -9.31 -9.13
C SER A 133 -0.68 -9.47 -9.57
N TYR A 134 -1.02 -8.89 -10.72
CA TYR A 134 -2.34 -9.11 -11.32
C TYR A 134 -2.65 -10.60 -11.55
N ASP A 135 -1.63 -11.39 -11.86
CA ASP A 135 -1.75 -12.81 -12.13
C ASP A 135 -2.11 -13.65 -10.89
N MET A 136 -2.09 -13.06 -9.68
CA MET A 136 -2.67 -13.72 -8.50
C MET A 136 -4.15 -14.08 -8.66
N ASN A 137 -4.87 -13.44 -9.59
CA ASN A 137 -6.26 -13.75 -9.89
C ASN A 137 -6.47 -15.23 -10.28
N ARG A 138 -5.48 -15.88 -10.90
CA ARG A 138 -5.54 -17.28 -11.28
C ARG A 138 -5.69 -18.23 -10.09
N PHE A 139 -5.19 -17.82 -8.93
CA PHE A 139 -5.34 -18.60 -7.69
C PHE A 139 -6.72 -18.40 -7.06
N PHE A 140 -7.39 -17.27 -7.36
CA PHE A 140 -8.72 -16.98 -6.84
C PHE A 140 -9.83 -17.44 -7.79
N GLU A 141 -9.56 -17.40 -9.10
CA GLU A 141 -10.47 -17.80 -10.17
C GLU A 141 -9.80 -18.85 -11.08
N PRO A 142 -9.81 -20.13 -10.69
CA PRO A 142 -9.09 -21.20 -11.40
C PRO A 142 -9.54 -21.47 -12.84
N THR A 143 -10.69 -20.90 -13.23
CA THR A 143 -11.23 -21.00 -14.61
C THR A 143 -10.53 -20.09 -15.60
N LEU A 144 -9.74 -19.12 -15.10
CA LEU A 144 -9.02 -18.19 -15.96
C LEU A 144 -7.83 -18.88 -16.65
N PRO A 145 -7.73 -18.83 -17.99
CA PRO A 145 -6.61 -19.45 -18.69
C PRO A 145 -5.33 -18.64 -18.54
N GLU A 146 -4.19 -19.30 -18.49
CA GLU A 146 -2.87 -18.68 -18.56
C GLU A 146 -2.50 -18.40 -20.02
N ILE A 147 -2.86 -17.22 -20.52
CA ILE A 147 -2.65 -16.84 -21.93
C ILE A 147 -1.61 -15.74 -22.11
N ALA A 148 -1.27 -15.01 -21.04
CA ALA A 148 -0.31 -13.91 -21.12
C ALA A 148 1.13 -14.45 -21.10
N THR A 149 2.00 -13.84 -21.93
CA THR A 149 3.45 -14.13 -21.88
C THR A 149 4.07 -13.43 -20.69
N ASP A 150 4.68 -14.21 -19.80
CA ASP A 150 5.48 -13.70 -18.68
C ASP A 150 6.91 -13.38 -19.15
N ASP A 151 7.11 -12.19 -19.68
CA ASP A 151 8.41 -11.71 -20.18
C ASP A 151 9.24 -11.01 -19.09
N LEU A 152 8.64 -10.55 -18.01
CA LEU A 152 9.33 -9.93 -16.88
C LEU A 152 9.78 -10.94 -15.83
N GLN A 153 9.14 -12.09 -15.76
CA GLN A 153 9.42 -13.17 -14.80
C GLN A 153 9.48 -12.70 -13.34
N LEU A 154 8.59 -11.77 -13.00
CA LEU A 154 8.44 -11.30 -11.63
C LEU A 154 7.61 -12.28 -10.78
N PRO A 155 7.85 -12.33 -9.46
CA PRO A 155 7.02 -13.14 -8.57
C PRO A 155 5.53 -12.75 -8.62
N ASP A 156 4.65 -13.75 -8.48
CA ASP A 156 3.21 -13.51 -8.32
C ASP A 156 2.90 -12.81 -6.99
N LEU A 157 3.65 -13.17 -5.95
CA LEU A 157 3.61 -12.54 -4.64
C LEU A 157 5.04 -12.33 -4.16
N TYR A 158 5.34 -11.13 -3.69
CA TYR A 158 6.58 -10.85 -2.95
C TYR A 158 6.28 -9.91 -1.79
N VAL A 159 6.50 -10.39 -0.57
CA VAL A 159 6.29 -9.61 0.66
C VAL A 159 7.48 -9.71 1.60
N MET A 160 7.71 -8.65 2.35
CA MET A 160 8.72 -8.49 3.38
C MET A 160 8.04 -8.46 4.74
N ILE A 161 8.49 -9.27 5.69
CA ILE A 161 7.99 -9.29 7.07
C ILE A 161 8.79 -8.26 7.87
N MET A 162 8.13 -7.18 8.24
CA MET A 162 8.73 -6.04 8.93
C MET A 162 8.39 -6.06 10.42
N GLN A 163 9.42 -5.94 11.25
CA GLN A 163 9.30 -5.82 12.71
C GLN A 163 9.82 -4.48 13.24
N ASP A 164 10.75 -3.86 12.55
CA ASP A 164 11.30 -2.54 12.87
C ASP A 164 10.72 -1.48 11.92
N LEU A 165 10.07 -0.46 12.46
CA LEU A 165 9.46 0.62 11.70
C LEU A 165 9.82 1.99 12.27
N VAL A 166 9.79 2.98 11.40
CA VAL A 166 9.68 4.40 11.76
C VAL A 166 8.37 4.92 11.17
N VAL A 167 7.52 5.46 12.02
CA VAL A 167 6.21 5.97 11.61
C VAL A 167 6.14 7.47 11.88
N PHE A 168 5.70 8.23 10.89
CA PHE A 168 5.45 9.66 11.03
C PHE A 168 3.95 9.88 11.15
N ASP A 169 3.50 10.39 12.29
CA ASP A 169 2.12 10.75 12.53
C ASP A 169 1.91 12.23 12.15
N HIS A 170 1.23 12.46 11.04
CA HIS A 170 0.96 13.80 10.53
C HIS A 170 -0.01 14.60 11.41
N GLN A 171 -0.86 13.90 12.16
CA GLN A 171 -1.86 14.53 13.03
C GLN A 171 -1.25 15.01 14.34
N THR A 172 -0.47 14.16 15.01
CA THR A 172 0.17 14.51 16.30
C THR A 172 1.53 15.17 16.14
N ARG A 173 2.09 15.15 14.92
CA ARG A 173 3.46 15.64 14.62
C ARG A 173 4.50 14.90 15.45
N GLU A 174 4.38 13.58 15.49
CA GLU A 174 5.30 12.69 16.19
C GLU A 174 6.03 11.74 15.24
N ILE A 175 7.25 11.37 15.61
CA ILE A 175 7.96 10.22 15.08
C ILE A 175 7.78 9.09 16.09
N VAL A 176 7.32 7.93 15.60
CA VAL A 176 7.16 6.72 16.39
C VAL A 176 8.19 5.69 15.90
N CYS A 177 9.20 5.40 16.70
CA CYS A 177 10.10 4.27 16.47
C CYS A 177 9.47 3.02 17.07
N LEU A 178 9.37 1.94 16.28
CA LEU A 178 8.70 0.71 16.65
C LEU A 178 9.64 -0.49 16.45
N THR A 179 9.58 -1.46 17.34
CA THR A 179 10.26 -2.76 17.24
C THR A 179 9.42 -3.85 17.88
N HIS A 180 9.82 -5.12 17.70
CA HIS A 180 9.15 -6.26 18.32
C HIS A 180 10.13 -7.06 19.18
N LEU A 181 9.65 -7.54 20.33
CA LEU A 181 10.35 -8.51 21.15
C LEU A 181 9.71 -9.89 21.02
N SER A 182 10.56 -10.90 20.88
CA SER A 182 10.12 -12.30 20.98
C SER A 182 9.66 -12.60 22.39
N ALA A 183 8.49 -13.20 22.56
CA ALA A 183 7.98 -13.63 23.86
C ALA A 183 8.91 -14.67 24.53
N LYS A 184 9.60 -15.49 23.73
CA LYS A 184 10.55 -16.50 24.21
C LYS A 184 11.79 -15.90 24.84
N GLU A 185 12.19 -14.70 24.41
CA GLU A 185 13.39 -13.99 24.84
C GLU A 185 13.07 -12.82 25.78
N LEU A 186 11.81 -12.62 26.13
CA LEU A 186 11.37 -11.49 26.94
C LEU A 186 11.94 -11.56 28.35
N SER A 187 12.77 -10.59 28.68
CA SER A 187 13.39 -10.38 29.98
C SER A 187 13.57 -8.88 30.23
N GLU A 188 13.82 -8.46 31.47
CA GLU A 188 14.13 -7.05 31.76
C GLU A 188 15.33 -6.56 30.93
N GLU A 189 16.33 -7.43 30.73
CA GLU A 189 17.51 -7.09 29.96
C GLU A 189 17.19 -6.86 28.48
N THR A 190 16.43 -7.77 27.83
CA THR A 190 16.05 -7.62 26.41
C THR A 190 15.12 -6.43 26.22
N TYR A 191 14.21 -6.16 27.14
CA TYR A 191 13.36 -4.98 27.14
C TYR A 191 14.18 -3.69 27.22
N ARG A 192 15.14 -3.59 28.19
CA ARG A 192 16.03 -2.43 28.33
C ARG A 192 16.91 -2.22 27.08
N ARG A 193 17.45 -3.29 26.49
CA ARG A 193 18.22 -3.21 25.24
C ARG A 193 17.37 -2.67 24.08
N ALA A 194 16.11 -3.07 24.00
CA ALA A 194 15.17 -2.55 22.99
C ALA A 194 14.90 -1.05 23.23
N GLU A 195 14.70 -0.64 24.49
CA GLU A 195 14.55 0.77 24.86
C GLU A 195 15.75 1.60 24.43
N GLU A 196 16.96 1.17 24.78
CA GLU A 196 18.20 1.85 24.40
C GLU A 196 18.35 1.97 22.87
N ARG A 197 18.00 0.90 22.12
CA ARG A 197 18.02 0.87 20.67
C ARG A 197 17.03 1.86 20.07
N LEU A 198 15.78 1.87 20.55
CA LEU A 198 14.75 2.81 20.10
C LEU A 198 15.11 4.26 20.45
N ALA A 199 15.61 4.51 21.66
CA ALA A 199 16.05 5.83 22.08
C ALA A 199 17.22 6.35 21.24
N LYS A 200 18.21 5.50 20.93
CA LYS A 200 19.31 5.85 20.03
C LYS A 200 18.80 6.19 18.63
N ARG A 201 17.90 5.38 18.07
CA ARG A 201 17.28 5.62 16.77
C ARG A 201 16.52 6.94 16.76
N LEU A 202 15.63 7.14 17.72
CA LEU A 202 14.84 8.36 17.81
C LEU A 202 15.70 9.61 17.96
N ASN A 203 16.72 9.58 18.83
CA ASN A 203 17.67 10.69 18.99
C ASN A 203 18.44 10.97 17.69
N SER A 204 18.83 9.96 16.93
CA SER A 204 19.49 10.17 15.63
C SER A 204 18.56 10.84 14.62
N LEU A 205 17.27 10.50 14.61
CA LEU A 205 16.27 11.10 13.73
C LEU A 205 15.96 12.55 14.12
N GLU A 206 15.81 12.84 15.41
CA GLU A 206 15.56 14.21 15.89
C GLU A 206 16.73 15.17 15.63
N ASN A 207 17.95 14.64 15.48
CA ASN A 207 19.16 15.42 15.18
C ASN A 207 19.62 15.25 13.72
N LEU A 208 18.79 14.64 12.86
CA LEU A 208 19.13 14.49 11.47
C LEU A 208 19.22 15.87 10.80
N VAL A 209 20.43 16.22 10.34
CA VAL A 209 20.63 17.43 9.53
C VAL A 209 20.14 17.15 8.13
N VAL A 210 19.02 17.71 7.79
CA VAL A 210 18.38 17.57 6.49
C VAL A 210 19.09 18.49 5.49
N LYS A 211 19.60 17.93 4.40
CA LYS A 211 19.98 18.72 3.23
C LYS A 211 18.70 19.24 2.58
N THR A 212 18.64 20.52 2.29
CA THR A 212 17.45 21.12 1.66
C THR A 212 17.25 20.51 0.26
N ASP A 213 16.07 19.93 0.02
CA ASP A 213 15.62 19.34 -1.26
C ASP A 213 15.75 20.27 -2.48
N ALA A 214 15.89 21.58 -2.26
CA ALA A 214 15.95 22.57 -3.32
C ALA A 214 17.12 22.34 -4.28
N GLU A 215 18.28 21.92 -3.77
CA GLU A 215 19.48 21.70 -4.60
C GLU A 215 19.35 20.42 -5.44
N ASP A 216 18.81 19.34 -4.89
CA ASP A 216 18.65 18.07 -5.60
C ASP A 216 17.59 18.18 -6.71
N TRP A 217 16.49 18.90 -6.46
CA TRP A 217 15.43 19.11 -7.44
C TRP A 217 15.86 19.98 -8.61
N GLU A 218 16.61 21.06 -8.36
CA GLU A 218 17.16 21.90 -9.41
C GLU A 218 18.21 21.15 -10.26
N GLN A 219 18.98 20.27 -9.65
CA GLN A 219 19.94 19.44 -10.37
C GLN A 219 19.25 18.40 -11.26
N LEU A 220 18.19 17.74 -10.76
CA LEU A 220 17.38 16.80 -11.54
C LEU A 220 16.75 17.49 -12.76
N ARG A 221 16.20 18.71 -12.59
CA ARG A 221 15.61 19.49 -13.70
C ARG A 221 16.64 19.94 -14.74
N LYS A 222 17.88 20.13 -14.35
CA LYS A 222 18.98 20.57 -15.23
C LYS A 222 19.68 19.41 -15.94
N ARG A 223 19.38 18.16 -15.57
CA ARG A 223 19.92 17.02 -16.32
C ARG A 223 19.42 17.09 -17.76
N PRO A 224 20.29 17.01 -18.77
CA PRO A 224 19.85 17.07 -20.17
C PRO A 224 18.89 15.90 -20.41
N LEU A 225 17.76 16.20 -21.04
CA LEU A 225 16.87 15.18 -21.57
C LEU A 225 17.68 14.41 -22.60
N VAL A 226 18.13 13.22 -22.23
CA VAL A 226 18.81 12.35 -23.17
C VAL A 226 17.82 11.99 -24.27
N HIS A 227 18.29 11.93 -25.52
CA HIS A 227 17.53 11.63 -26.72
C HIS A 227 16.39 10.67 -26.44
N GLU A 228 15.18 11.09 -26.80
CA GLU A 228 13.97 10.31 -26.57
C GLU A 228 14.05 8.97 -27.31
N THR A 229 14.57 7.96 -26.63
CA THR A 229 14.40 6.59 -27.11
C THR A 229 12.90 6.30 -27.05
N PRO A 230 12.26 5.94 -28.17
CA PRO A 230 10.87 5.57 -28.17
C PRO A 230 10.62 4.46 -27.14
N ALA A 231 9.53 4.56 -26.39
CA ALA A 231 9.15 3.49 -25.48
C ALA A 231 8.74 2.25 -26.27
N ALA A 232 9.20 1.07 -25.86
CA ALA A 232 8.61 -0.16 -26.34
C ALA A 232 7.21 -0.31 -25.75
N VAL A 233 6.25 -0.69 -26.56
CA VAL A 233 4.86 -0.88 -26.15
C VAL A 233 4.45 -2.34 -26.27
N SER A 234 3.72 -2.86 -25.29
CA SER A 234 3.23 -4.24 -25.32
C SER A 234 2.08 -4.45 -26.31
N PHE A 235 1.45 -3.36 -26.77
CA PHE A 235 0.28 -3.38 -27.59
C PHE A 235 0.40 -2.26 -28.66
N ALA A 236 0.60 -2.60 -29.92
CA ALA A 236 0.72 -1.62 -30.98
C ALA A 236 -0.60 -0.84 -31.13
N LYS A 237 -0.53 0.42 -31.58
CA LYS A 237 -1.67 1.33 -31.63
C LYS A 237 -2.84 0.77 -32.45
N ASP A 238 -2.57 0.26 -33.64
CA ASP A 238 -3.57 -0.32 -34.54
C ASP A 238 -4.24 -1.56 -33.92
N GLN A 239 -3.45 -2.44 -33.33
CA GLN A 239 -3.96 -3.61 -32.60
C GLN A 239 -4.80 -3.22 -31.38
N PHE A 240 -4.40 -2.17 -30.65
CA PHE A 240 -5.17 -1.66 -29.52
C PHE A 240 -6.51 -1.09 -29.99
N GLU A 241 -6.52 -0.29 -31.07
CA GLU A 241 -7.75 0.25 -31.64
C GLU A 241 -8.69 -0.86 -32.14
N ASP A 242 -8.16 -1.93 -32.74
CA ASP A 242 -8.96 -3.10 -33.14
C ASP A 242 -9.53 -3.85 -31.92
N ALA A 243 -8.76 -3.96 -30.85
CA ALA A 243 -9.24 -4.56 -29.60
C ALA A 243 -10.39 -3.71 -28.99
N VAL A 244 -10.27 -2.37 -29.02
CA VAL A 244 -11.36 -1.47 -28.57
C VAL A 244 -12.61 -1.70 -29.37
N ARG A 245 -12.53 -1.82 -30.72
CA ARG A 245 -13.72 -2.08 -31.59
C ARG A 245 -14.38 -3.40 -31.20
N ARG A 246 -13.59 -4.47 -30.97
CA ARG A 246 -14.15 -5.77 -30.53
C ARG A 246 -14.81 -5.68 -29.16
N VAL A 247 -14.22 -4.95 -28.22
CA VAL A 247 -14.84 -4.72 -26.91
C VAL A 247 -16.17 -3.99 -27.04
N GLN A 248 -16.25 -2.99 -27.92
CA GLN A 248 -17.52 -2.28 -28.22
C GLN A 248 -18.59 -3.23 -28.81
N GLU A 249 -18.20 -4.20 -29.63
CA GLU A 249 -19.09 -5.24 -30.12
C GLU A 249 -19.62 -6.15 -29.02
N TYR A 250 -18.74 -6.62 -28.09
CA TYR A 250 -19.14 -7.40 -26.90
C TYR A 250 -20.09 -6.63 -25.99
N ILE A 251 -19.83 -5.33 -25.76
CA ILE A 251 -20.74 -4.46 -24.99
C ILE A 251 -22.11 -4.35 -25.71
N ALA A 252 -22.14 -4.17 -27.04
CA ALA A 252 -23.37 -4.07 -27.78
C ALA A 252 -24.16 -5.38 -27.79
N GLN A 253 -23.50 -6.53 -27.70
CA GLN A 253 -24.12 -7.86 -27.61
C GLN A 253 -24.58 -8.20 -26.17
N GLY A 254 -24.15 -7.45 -25.17
CA GLY A 254 -24.50 -7.67 -23.79
C GLY A 254 -23.60 -8.67 -23.06
N ASP A 255 -22.47 -9.07 -23.68
CA ASP A 255 -21.52 -10.01 -23.07
C ASP A 255 -20.73 -9.37 -21.90
N VAL A 256 -20.47 -8.07 -21.97
CA VAL A 256 -19.75 -7.31 -20.95
C VAL A 256 -20.34 -5.90 -20.83
N PHE A 257 -20.24 -5.30 -19.64
CA PHE A 257 -20.62 -3.89 -19.43
C PHE A 257 -19.45 -2.94 -19.62
N GLN A 258 -18.27 -3.36 -19.20
CA GLN A 258 -17.03 -2.58 -19.24
C GLN A 258 -15.83 -3.51 -19.35
N VAL A 259 -14.80 -3.09 -20.08
CA VAL A 259 -13.50 -3.78 -20.15
C VAL A 259 -12.39 -2.76 -20.07
N ASN A 260 -11.41 -3.00 -19.22
CA ASN A 260 -10.19 -2.21 -19.14
C ASN A 260 -9.07 -2.87 -19.96
N LEU A 261 -8.71 -2.23 -21.08
CA LEU A 261 -7.58 -2.66 -21.91
C LEU A 261 -6.29 -2.00 -21.38
N SER A 262 -5.30 -2.82 -21.05
CA SER A 262 -4.05 -2.37 -20.50
C SER A 262 -2.93 -2.30 -21.55
N VAL A 263 -2.10 -1.26 -21.49
CA VAL A 263 -0.90 -1.10 -22.30
C VAL A 263 0.29 -0.88 -21.41
N ARG A 264 1.33 -1.71 -21.56
CA ARG A 264 2.61 -1.48 -20.93
C ARG A 264 3.55 -0.71 -21.85
N GLN A 265 4.16 0.33 -21.32
CA GLN A 265 5.26 1.04 -21.96
C GLN A 265 6.56 0.77 -21.22
N SER A 266 7.60 0.40 -21.94
CA SER A 266 8.91 0.11 -21.38
C SER A 266 9.97 1.02 -22.00
N LYS A 267 10.78 1.65 -21.16
CA LYS A 267 11.82 2.58 -21.61
C LYS A 267 13.09 2.38 -20.78
N PRO A 268 14.28 2.31 -21.41
CA PRO A 268 15.53 2.39 -20.68
C PRO A 268 15.62 3.69 -19.87
N MET A 269 15.97 3.60 -18.59
CA MET A 269 16.06 4.76 -17.71
C MET A 269 17.53 5.08 -17.42
N GLN A 270 17.86 6.38 -17.38
CA GLN A 270 19.16 6.89 -16.96
C GLN A 270 19.14 7.51 -15.55
N VAL A 271 17.98 7.44 -14.90
CA VAL A 271 17.75 7.88 -13.54
C VAL A 271 17.38 6.67 -12.69
N THR A 272 17.58 6.78 -11.39
CA THR A 272 17.27 5.70 -10.46
C THR A 272 15.80 5.70 -10.07
N ALA A 273 15.26 4.59 -9.57
CA ALA A 273 13.91 4.54 -9.04
C ALA A 273 13.68 5.51 -7.85
N PRO A 274 14.65 5.73 -6.94
CA PRO A 274 14.63 6.82 -5.98
C PRO A 274 14.39 8.19 -6.58
N ASP A 275 15.09 8.55 -7.69
CA ASP A 275 14.89 9.84 -8.37
C ASP A 275 13.46 9.96 -8.91
N VAL A 276 12.95 8.87 -9.53
CA VAL A 276 11.55 8.82 -10.03
C VAL A 276 10.55 9.03 -8.90
N TYR A 277 10.74 8.35 -7.78
CA TYR A 277 9.82 8.47 -6.64
C TYR A 277 9.79 9.90 -6.07
N GLN A 278 10.94 10.54 -5.92
CA GLN A 278 11.02 11.92 -5.44
C GLN A 278 10.27 12.91 -6.36
N VAL A 279 10.37 12.70 -7.68
CA VAL A 279 9.61 13.50 -8.66
C VAL A 279 8.12 13.21 -8.54
N LEU A 280 7.74 11.94 -8.49
CA LEU A 280 6.34 11.50 -8.42
C LEU A 280 5.62 12.03 -7.17
N ARG A 281 6.27 12.01 -6.01
CA ARG A 281 5.75 12.59 -4.74
C ARG A 281 5.31 14.04 -4.87
N LYS A 282 6.02 14.80 -5.69
CA LYS A 282 5.77 16.25 -5.88
C LYS A 282 4.76 16.51 -6.99
N LEU A 283 4.84 15.74 -8.07
CA LEU A 283 3.97 15.94 -9.24
C LEU A 283 2.56 15.39 -9.02
N ASN A 284 2.45 14.20 -8.42
CA ASN A 284 1.19 13.50 -8.26
C ASN A 284 1.06 12.88 -6.85
N PRO A 285 0.94 13.71 -5.80
CA PRO A 285 0.73 13.21 -4.43
C PRO A 285 -0.63 12.53 -4.35
N SER A 286 -0.61 11.20 -4.27
CA SER A 286 -1.78 10.33 -4.20
C SER A 286 -2.00 9.79 -2.78
N PRO A 287 -3.23 9.36 -2.42
CA PRO A 287 -3.53 8.80 -1.10
C PRO A 287 -2.71 7.55 -0.74
N TYR A 288 -2.31 6.78 -1.75
CA TYR A 288 -1.56 5.52 -1.58
C TYR A 288 -0.27 5.59 -2.41
N MET A 289 0.72 6.29 -1.89
CA MET A 289 2.05 6.32 -2.50
C MET A 289 2.94 5.24 -1.90
N GLY A 290 3.74 4.61 -2.74
CA GLY A 290 4.63 3.55 -2.32
C GLY A 290 5.97 3.56 -3.05
N TYR A 291 7.04 3.42 -2.30
CA TYR A 291 8.35 3.00 -2.77
C TYR A 291 8.68 1.68 -2.10
N LEU A 292 8.78 0.62 -2.86
CA LEU A 292 9.15 -0.71 -2.39
C LEU A 292 10.38 -1.16 -3.17
N SER A 293 11.46 -1.45 -2.47
CA SER A 293 12.71 -1.91 -3.07
C SER A 293 12.94 -3.37 -2.70
N PHE A 294 12.97 -4.21 -3.72
CA PHE A 294 13.32 -5.61 -3.64
C PHE A 294 14.74 -5.82 -4.20
N PRO A 295 15.39 -6.95 -3.97
CA PRO A 295 16.75 -7.17 -4.45
C PRO A 295 16.92 -7.04 -5.97
N GLU A 296 15.92 -7.48 -6.74
CA GLU A 296 16.02 -7.55 -8.21
C GLU A 296 15.32 -6.38 -8.91
N PHE A 297 14.38 -5.69 -8.25
CA PHE A 297 13.60 -4.59 -8.86
C PHE A 297 13.03 -3.65 -7.82
N GLN A 298 12.49 -2.52 -8.25
CA GLN A 298 11.78 -1.56 -7.40
C GLN A 298 10.39 -1.27 -7.95
N LEU A 299 9.43 -1.08 -7.05
CA LEU A 299 8.10 -0.57 -7.35
C LEU A 299 7.99 0.88 -6.87
N VAL A 300 7.59 1.75 -7.80
CA VAL A 300 7.31 3.17 -7.55
C VAL A 300 5.86 3.41 -7.91
N SER A 301 5.04 3.75 -6.93
CA SER A 301 3.59 3.82 -7.09
C SER A 301 2.99 5.10 -6.54
N ALA A 302 1.96 5.59 -7.21
CA ALA A 302 1.10 6.69 -6.78
C ALA A 302 -0.36 6.32 -7.11
N SER A 303 -0.96 5.45 -6.29
CA SER A 303 -2.33 4.98 -6.50
C SER A 303 -3.35 5.93 -5.87
N PRO A 304 -4.43 6.27 -6.57
CA PRO A 304 -5.53 7.05 -5.99
C PRO A 304 -6.51 6.19 -5.19
N GLU A 305 -6.52 4.87 -5.38
CA GLU A 305 -7.66 4.00 -5.03
C GLU A 305 -7.29 2.94 -4.00
N LEU A 306 -8.22 2.70 -3.08
CA LEU A 306 -8.22 1.62 -2.11
C LEU A 306 -8.92 0.40 -2.70
N LEU A 307 -8.21 -0.72 -2.86
CA LEU A 307 -8.86 -1.99 -3.19
C LEU A 307 -9.69 -2.49 -2.00
N VAL A 308 -9.06 -2.77 -0.89
CA VAL A 308 -9.71 -3.26 0.32
C VAL A 308 -8.93 -2.89 1.57
N LYS A 309 -9.64 -2.58 2.65
CA LYS A 309 -9.08 -2.38 3.99
C LYS A 309 -9.88 -3.21 4.99
N VAL A 310 -9.17 -3.95 5.85
CA VAL A 310 -9.78 -4.67 6.96
C VAL A 310 -9.22 -4.12 8.27
N LYS A 311 -10.10 -3.67 9.16
CA LYS A 311 -9.71 -3.16 10.48
C LYS A 311 -10.77 -3.49 11.52
N GLY A 312 -10.37 -4.14 12.62
CA GLY A 312 -11.28 -4.47 13.71
C GLY A 312 -12.45 -5.40 13.32
N GLY A 313 -12.30 -6.20 12.24
CA GLY A 313 -13.36 -7.04 11.71
C GLY A 313 -14.28 -6.36 10.71
N GLU A 314 -14.13 -5.05 10.46
CA GLU A 314 -14.81 -4.35 9.38
C GLU A 314 -13.99 -4.38 8.09
N VAL A 315 -14.66 -4.61 6.96
CA VAL A 315 -14.11 -4.57 5.60
C VAL A 315 -14.59 -3.31 4.92
N HIS A 316 -13.69 -2.60 4.24
CA HIS A 316 -13.99 -1.34 3.57
C HIS A 316 -13.43 -1.36 2.15
N THR A 317 -14.21 -0.86 1.19
CA THR A 317 -13.78 -0.55 -0.18
C THR A 317 -14.20 0.86 -0.54
N ARG A 318 -13.52 1.44 -1.53
CA ARG A 318 -13.77 2.85 -1.89
C ARG A 318 -13.73 3.04 -3.41
N PRO A 319 -14.77 2.62 -4.14
CA PRO A 319 -14.82 2.76 -5.59
C PRO A 319 -14.80 4.24 -5.99
N ILE A 320 -13.99 4.52 -7.02
CA ILE A 320 -13.80 5.83 -7.61
C ILE A 320 -14.22 5.76 -9.08
N ALA A 321 -15.08 6.67 -9.52
CA ALA A 321 -15.44 6.83 -10.91
C ALA A 321 -15.65 8.30 -11.27
N GLY A 322 -15.65 8.59 -12.56
CA GLY A 322 -15.78 9.94 -13.06
C GLY A 322 -14.62 10.86 -12.67
N THR A 323 -14.21 11.71 -13.57
CA THR A 323 -13.09 12.63 -13.34
C THR A 323 -13.35 13.97 -13.97
N ARG A 324 -13.08 15.05 -13.22
CA ARG A 324 -13.02 16.41 -13.77
C ARG A 324 -11.75 17.10 -13.27
N PRO A 325 -11.16 17.99 -14.06
CA PRO A 325 -10.08 18.82 -13.59
C PRO A 325 -10.56 19.78 -12.50
N ARG A 326 -9.64 20.28 -11.69
CA ARG A 326 -9.93 21.36 -10.73
C ARG A 326 -10.22 22.66 -11.46
N GLY A 327 -11.14 23.45 -10.94
CA GLY A 327 -11.40 24.81 -11.39
C GLY A 327 -10.27 25.77 -11.04
N GLN A 328 -10.18 26.89 -11.78
CA GLN A 328 -9.23 27.96 -11.48
C GLN A 328 -9.75 28.89 -10.35
N THR A 329 -11.07 28.88 -10.13
CA THR A 329 -11.73 29.60 -9.03
C THR A 329 -12.67 28.63 -8.28
N ASP A 330 -13.09 28.99 -7.09
CA ASP A 330 -14.01 28.18 -6.28
C ASP A 330 -15.35 27.99 -7.01
N GLU A 331 -15.84 29.02 -7.72
CA GLU A 331 -17.09 28.95 -8.49
C GLU A 331 -16.97 27.96 -9.66
N GLN A 332 -15.83 27.95 -10.36
CA GLN A 332 -15.58 26.98 -11.44
C GLN A 332 -15.43 25.57 -10.88
N ASP A 333 -14.77 25.42 -9.76
CA ASP A 333 -14.60 24.13 -9.06
C ASP A 333 -15.95 23.54 -8.65
N GLU A 334 -16.85 24.37 -8.13
CA GLU A 334 -18.21 24.01 -7.75
C GLU A 334 -19.09 23.68 -8.98
N ALA A 335 -18.90 24.40 -10.08
CA ALA A 335 -19.62 24.13 -11.32
C ALA A 335 -19.22 22.79 -11.94
N LEU A 336 -17.91 22.49 -11.96
CA LEU A 336 -17.37 21.20 -12.43
C LEU A 336 -17.80 20.04 -11.52
N ALA A 337 -17.86 20.24 -10.22
CA ALA A 337 -18.35 19.23 -9.27
C ALA A 337 -19.83 18.92 -9.50
N ARG A 338 -20.66 19.93 -9.73
CA ARG A 338 -22.08 19.74 -10.08
C ARG A 338 -22.25 19.03 -11.42
N GLU A 339 -21.54 19.49 -12.46
CA GLU A 339 -21.55 18.84 -13.78
C GLU A 339 -21.16 17.37 -13.70
N LEU A 340 -20.15 17.02 -12.89
CA LEU A 340 -19.71 15.66 -12.66
C LEU A 340 -20.81 14.80 -12.03
N ILE A 341 -21.48 15.30 -10.99
CA ILE A 341 -22.57 14.58 -10.29
C ILE A 341 -23.83 14.47 -11.16
N ASP A 342 -24.11 15.47 -11.99
CA ASP A 342 -25.31 15.47 -12.85
C ASP A 342 -25.10 14.66 -14.13
N ASN A 343 -23.86 14.27 -14.46
CA ASN A 343 -23.56 13.50 -15.67
C ASN A 343 -24.11 12.08 -15.57
N GLU A 344 -25.08 11.77 -16.43
CA GLU A 344 -25.79 10.48 -16.42
C GLU A 344 -24.86 9.29 -16.65
N LYS A 345 -23.88 9.40 -17.56
CA LYS A 345 -22.92 8.34 -17.84
C LYS A 345 -22.05 8.06 -16.62
N GLU A 346 -21.45 9.10 -16.01
CA GLU A 346 -20.57 8.96 -14.86
C GLU A 346 -21.29 8.36 -13.64
N ARG A 347 -22.56 8.76 -13.46
CA ARG A 347 -23.42 8.18 -12.42
C ARG A 347 -23.73 6.72 -12.67
N ALA A 348 -24.09 6.35 -13.89
CA ALA A 348 -24.41 4.96 -14.25
C ALA A 348 -23.19 4.05 -14.04
N GLU A 349 -22.00 4.49 -14.48
CA GLU A 349 -20.75 3.78 -14.26
C GLU A 349 -20.46 3.64 -12.75
N HIS A 350 -20.62 4.70 -11.99
CA HIS A 350 -20.36 4.66 -10.54
C HIS A 350 -21.31 3.73 -9.79
N VAL A 351 -22.61 3.72 -10.13
CA VAL A 351 -23.58 2.77 -9.56
C VAL A 351 -23.16 1.33 -9.83
N MET A 352 -22.71 1.03 -11.05
CA MET A 352 -22.23 -0.30 -11.43
C MET A 352 -21.03 -0.71 -10.56
N LEU A 353 -20.06 0.19 -10.37
CA LEU A 353 -18.88 -0.10 -9.53
C LEU A 353 -19.26 -0.31 -8.06
N VAL A 354 -20.15 0.50 -7.52
CA VAL A 354 -20.66 0.32 -6.15
C VAL A 354 -21.36 -1.03 -5.99
N ASP A 355 -22.11 -1.48 -6.99
CA ASP A 355 -22.81 -2.77 -6.94
C ASP A 355 -21.83 -3.95 -7.02
N LEU A 356 -20.79 -3.84 -7.85
CA LEU A 356 -19.67 -4.82 -7.88
C LEU A 356 -18.99 -4.93 -6.52
N GLU A 357 -18.62 -3.82 -5.90
CA GLU A 357 -17.99 -3.79 -4.58
C GLU A 357 -18.90 -4.37 -3.48
N ARG A 358 -20.20 -4.08 -3.53
CA ARG A 358 -21.18 -4.69 -2.63
C ARG A 358 -21.26 -6.21 -2.80
N ASN A 359 -21.20 -6.69 -4.04
CA ASN A 359 -21.18 -8.13 -4.34
C ASN A 359 -19.90 -8.78 -3.81
N ASP A 360 -18.73 -8.17 -4.04
CA ASP A 360 -17.45 -8.68 -3.57
C ASP A 360 -17.40 -8.76 -2.04
N LEU A 361 -17.82 -7.71 -1.34
CA LEU A 361 -17.94 -7.73 0.11
C LEU A 361 -18.97 -8.75 0.60
N GLY A 362 -20.06 -8.95 -0.16
CA GLY A 362 -21.08 -9.95 0.14
C GLY A 362 -20.56 -11.39 0.23
N ARG A 363 -19.44 -11.69 -0.46
CA ARG A 363 -18.79 -13.03 -0.45
C ARG A 363 -18.10 -13.33 0.89
N VAL A 364 -17.72 -12.31 1.66
CA VAL A 364 -16.91 -12.48 2.89
C VAL A 364 -17.49 -11.82 4.13
N CYS A 365 -18.48 -10.98 3.97
CA CYS A 365 -19.13 -10.29 5.08
C CYS A 365 -20.34 -11.05 5.60
N ARG A 366 -20.71 -10.79 6.84
CA ARG A 366 -21.93 -11.29 7.46
C ARG A 366 -23.15 -10.83 6.65
N PHE A 367 -24.06 -11.75 6.42
CA PHE A 367 -25.30 -11.42 5.70
C PHE A 367 -26.04 -10.23 6.33
N GLY A 368 -26.41 -9.25 5.50
CA GLY A 368 -27.11 -8.04 5.91
C GLY A 368 -26.23 -6.97 6.55
N SER A 369 -24.87 -7.16 6.62
CA SER A 369 -23.96 -6.15 7.16
C SER A 369 -23.35 -5.22 6.10
N VAL A 370 -23.45 -5.58 4.81
CA VAL A 370 -22.89 -4.75 3.73
C VAL A 370 -23.78 -3.54 3.50
N GLU A 371 -23.20 -2.36 3.66
CA GLU A 371 -23.88 -1.07 3.47
C GLU A 371 -23.02 -0.07 2.70
N VAL A 372 -23.68 0.86 2.03
CA VAL A 372 -23.03 2.02 1.39
C VAL A 372 -23.16 3.18 2.36
N SER A 373 -22.08 3.46 3.09
CA SER A 373 -22.07 4.49 4.14
C SER A 373 -21.91 5.91 3.59
N GLU A 374 -21.26 6.06 2.41
CA GLU A 374 -21.21 7.30 1.64
C GLU A 374 -21.50 6.95 0.18
N PHE A 375 -22.38 7.72 -0.47
CA PHE A 375 -22.80 7.46 -1.83
C PHE A 375 -22.67 8.70 -2.72
N MET A 376 -21.87 8.58 -3.79
CA MET A 376 -21.65 9.63 -4.79
C MET A 376 -21.21 10.98 -4.21
N VAL A 377 -20.19 10.96 -3.34
CA VAL A 377 -19.57 12.18 -2.81
C VAL A 377 -18.49 12.65 -3.79
N VAL A 378 -18.42 13.97 -4.05
CA VAL A 378 -17.29 14.53 -4.83
C VAL A 378 -16.11 14.76 -3.92
N GLU A 379 -15.00 14.08 -4.17
CA GLU A 379 -13.72 14.33 -3.53
C GLU A 379 -12.81 15.15 -4.43
N LYS A 380 -12.27 16.22 -3.85
CA LYS A 380 -11.38 17.17 -4.54
C LYS A 380 -9.93 16.85 -4.19
N TYR A 381 -9.16 16.40 -5.19
CA TYR A 381 -7.71 16.16 -5.08
C TYR A 381 -6.91 17.36 -5.61
N SER A 382 -5.59 17.25 -5.67
CA SER A 382 -4.72 18.37 -6.08
C SER A 382 -5.00 18.88 -7.48
N HIS A 383 -5.27 17.98 -8.44
CA HIS A 383 -5.42 18.33 -9.87
C HIS A 383 -6.74 17.89 -10.47
N VAL A 384 -7.46 17.01 -9.81
CA VAL A 384 -8.71 16.42 -10.29
C VAL A 384 -9.71 16.28 -9.15
N MET A 385 -10.98 16.07 -9.50
CA MET A 385 -12.03 15.64 -8.58
C MET A 385 -12.70 14.38 -9.12
N HIS A 386 -13.18 13.54 -8.22
CA HIS A 386 -13.82 12.26 -8.54
C HIS A 386 -15.14 12.09 -7.80
N ILE A 387 -16.02 11.25 -8.35
CA ILE A 387 -17.13 10.68 -7.59
C ILE A 387 -16.60 9.49 -6.79
N VAL A 388 -16.85 9.47 -5.52
CA VAL A 388 -16.41 8.43 -4.59
C VAL A 388 -17.60 7.93 -3.78
N SER A 389 -17.64 6.63 -3.54
CA SER A 389 -18.54 6.01 -2.56
C SER A 389 -17.74 5.20 -1.55
N HIS A 390 -18.34 4.89 -0.42
CA HIS A 390 -17.74 4.05 0.59
C HIS A 390 -18.67 2.87 0.90
N VAL A 391 -18.18 1.67 0.63
CA VAL A 391 -18.88 0.42 0.92
C VAL A 391 -18.16 -0.27 2.07
N LYS A 392 -18.91 -0.75 3.06
CA LYS A 392 -18.35 -1.47 4.21
C LYS A 392 -19.22 -2.64 4.62
N GLY A 393 -18.64 -3.56 5.38
CA GLY A 393 -19.34 -4.71 5.95
C GLY A 393 -18.56 -5.33 7.09
N GLU A 394 -19.18 -6.20 7.88
CA GLU A 394 -18.53 -6.94 8.95
C GLU A 394 -18.09 -8.32 8.43
N LEU A 395 -16.84 -8.72 8.68
CA LEU A 395 -16.37 -10.05 8.33
C LEU A 395 -17.28 -11.15 8.92
N ALA A 396 -17.61 -12.14 8.11
CA ALA A 396 -18.32 -13.31 8.57
C ALA A 396 -17.46 -14.15 9.51
N GLN A 397 -18.10 -14.93 10.37
CA GLN A 397 -17.38 -15.84 11.27
C GLN A 397 -16.45 -16.79 10.50
N GLY A 398 -15.21 -16.91 10.94
CA GLY A 398 -14.19 -17.76 10.31
C GLY A 398 -13.53 -17.16 9.07
N LYS A 399 -13.88 -15.92 8.68
CA LYS A 399 -13.23 -15.15 7.62
C LYS A 399 -12.21 -14.19 8.19
N ASP A 400 -11.18 -13.89 7.41
CA ASP A 400 -10.12 -12.96 7.78
C ASP A 400 -9.77 -11.97 6.64
N ALA A 401 -8.72 -11.17 6.83
CA ALA A 401 -8.28 -10.20 5.84
C ALA A 401 -7.80 -10.83 4.51
N PHE A 402 -7.27 -12.06 4.55
CA PHE A 402 -6.85 -12.76 3.34
C PHE A 402 -8.05 -13.20 2.50
N ASP A 403 -9.14 -13.65 3.16
CA ASP A 403 -10.40 -13.93 2.46
C ASP A 403 -10.98 -12.66 1.83
N ALA A 404 -10.87 -11.51 2.51
CA ALA A 404 -11.32 -10.23 1.96
C ALA A 404 -10.52 -9.85 0.70
N VAL A 405 -9.18 -10.01 0.73
CA VAL A 405 -8.34 -9.79 -0.46
C VAL A 405 -8.76 -10.72 -1.60
N ALA A 406 -8.91 -12.02 -1.34
CA ALA A 406 -9.29 -12.99 -2.37
C ALA A 406 -10.68 -12.71 -2.97
N ALA A 407 -11.60 -12.14 -2.18
CA ALA A 407 -12.94 -11.81 -2.66
C ALA A 407 -13.02 -10.54 -3.50
N THR A 408 -12.15 -9.56 -3.22
CA THR A 408 -12.16 -8.25 -3.91
C THR A 408 -11.14 -8.15 -5.04
N PHE A 409 -10.12 -9.01 -5.05
CA PHE A 409 -9.06 -8.96 -6.06
C PHE A 409 -9.53 -9.54 -7.41
N PRO A 410 -9.17 -8.92 -8.55
CA PRO A 410 -8.32 -7.75 -8.72
C PRO A 410 -9.08 -6.40 -8.68
N GLY A 411 -10.36 -6.41 -8.41
CA GLY A 411 -11.23 -5.24 -8.38
C GLY A 411 -11.89 -4.95 -9.74
N GLY A 412 -13.20 -4.63 -9.72
CA GLY A 412 -13.96 -4.32 -10.92
C GLY A 412 -13.49 -3.07 -11.65
N THR A 413 -12.97 -2.08 -10.92
CA THR A 413 -12.37 -0.86 -11.47
C THR A 413 -11.12 -1.11 -12.31
N ILE A 414 -10.42 -2.23 -12.06
CA ILE A 414 -9.16 -2.60 -12.74
C ILE A 414 -9.41 -3.47 -13.99
N THR A 415 -10.38 -4.39 -13.94
CA THR A 415 -10.64 -5.34 -15.03
C THR A 415 -11.79 -4.93 -15.93
N GLY A 416 -12.77 -4.24 -15.35
CA GLY A 416 -14.08 -4.01 -15.94
C GLY A 416 -15.13 -4.95 -15.34
N ALA A 417 -16.36 -4.86 -15.87
CA ALA A 417 -17.50 -5.64 -15.46
C ALA A 417 -17.91 -6.61 -16.57
N GLY A 418 -17.54 -7.89 -16.44
CA GLY A 418 -17.99 -8.99 -17.28
C GLY A 418 -19.21 -9.67 -16.67
N GLN A 419 -20.11 -10.23 -17.48
CA GLN A 419 -21.05 -11.21 -16.99
C GLN A 419 -20.29 -12.53 -16.77
N VAL A 420 -20.26 -13.01 -15.54
CA VAL A 420 -19.92 -14.42 -15.27
C VAL A 420 -21.19 -15.19 -15.57
N LEU A 421 -21.25 -15.80 -16.74
CA LEU A 421 -22.28 -16.78 -17.09
C LEU A 421 -21.99 -18.10 -16.44
#